data_e347f69ba4e8bff87a83132049f76b22
#
_entry.id   e347f69ba4e8bff87a83132049f76b22
#
_cell.length_a   1.000
_cell.length_b   1.000
_cell.length_c   1.000
_cell.angle_alpha   90.00
_cell.angle_beta   90.00
_cell.angle_gamma   90.00
#
_symmetry.space_group_name_H-M   'P 1'
#
loop_
_entity.id
_entity.type
_entity.pdbx_description
1 polymer ?
#
loop_
_entity_poly.entity_id
_entity_poly.type
_entity_poly.pdbx_seq_one_letter_code
_entity_poly.pdbx_strand_id
1 'polypeptide(L)'
;GDVGTYNGGDCIMTGVNAVTLGGSLYWVDMVGNRTAPVIFGPRRVVLLAGRNKIVDTQADAERRVQQIAGPKNVARHTGFRTPCAVTGLCADCNSPQRICNSRVWLERCYPAGRILVLLIDEEAGL
;
A
#
# COMPACT_ATOMS: atom_id res chain seq x y z
N GLY A 1 5.12 8.93 -8.68
CA GLY A 1 5.62 9.31 -9.95
C GLY A 1 4.80 8.83 -11.12
N ASP A 2 5.17 9.28 -12.25
CA ASP A 2 4.54 8.90 -13.51
C ASP A 2 5.03 7.52 -13.93
N VAL A 3 4.12 6.59 -14.18
CA VAL A 3 4.44 5.24 -14.63
C VAL A 3 5.21 5.28 -15.97
N GLY A 4 4.88 6.22 -16.84
CA GLY A 4 5.54 6.36 -18.13
C GLY A 4 7.04 6.66 -18.06
N THR A 5 7.55 7.08 -16.90
CA THR A 5 8.98 7.34 -16.71
C THR A 5 9.77 6.10 -16.31
N TYR A 6 9.12 4.97 -16.03
CA TYR A 6 9.79 3.76 -15.56
C TYR A 6 10.07 2.82 -16.71
N ASN A 7 11.27 2.88 -17.23
CA ASN A 7 11.72 2.20 -18.45
C ASN A 7 12.56 0.97 -18.19
N GLY A 8 12.27 0.17 -17.21
CA GLY A 8 13.05 -1.02 -16.94
C GLY A 8 14.45 -0.74 -16.40
N GLY A 9 14.99 0.48 -16.55
CA GLY A 9 16.28 0.87 -16.01
C GLY A 9 16.20 1.59 -14.68
N ASP A 10 15.03 2.06 -14.33
CA ASP A 10 14.84 2.94 -13.20
C ASP A 10 14.57 2.18 -11.91
N CYS A 11 14.71 2.90 -10.80
CA CYS A 11 14.37 2.43 -9.48
C CYS A 11 13.21 3.28 -8.94
N ILE A 12 12.26 2.66 -8.29
CA ILE A 12 11.19 3.34 -7.58
C ILE A 12 11.27 3.01 -6.09
N MET A 13 11.02 4.01 -5.25
CA MET A 13 10.85 3.85 -3.81
C MET A 13 9.42 4.21 -3.44
N THR A 14 8.78 3.35 -2.66
CA THR A 14 7.44 3.63 -2.15
C THR A 14 7.19 2.83 -0.88
N GLY A 15 5.99 2.95 -0.32
CA GLY A 15 5.58 2.19 0.86
C GLY A 15 4.52 1.16 0.54
N VAL A 16 4.28 0.27 1.49
CA VAL A 16 3.14 -0.65 1.46
C VAL A 16 2.30 -0.43 2.71
N ASN A 17 1.10 -0.98 2.72
CA ASN A 17 0.22 -0.84 3.88
C ASN A 17 0.44 -1.95 4.92
N ALA A 18 0.87 -3.12 4.50
CA ALA A 18 1.17 -4.20 5.43
C ALA A 18 2.18 -5.19 4.84
N VAL A 19 2.94 -5.82 5.72
CA VAL A 19 3.88 -6.90 5.42
C VAL A 19 3.54 -8.04 6.37
N THR A 20 3.25 -9.23 5.84
CA THR A 20 2.99 -10.40 6.68
C THR A 20 4.30 -11.06 7.12
N LEU A 21 4.25 -11.83 8.19
CA LEU A 21 5.42 -12.59 8.67
C LEU A 21 5.91 -13.59 7.62
N GLY A 22 5.01 -14.06 6.75
CA GLY A 22 5.39 -14.95 5.65
C GLY A 22 6.04 -14.24 4.46
N GLY A 23 6.12 -12.92 4.48
CA GLY A 23 6.76 -12.13 3.43
C GLY A 23 5.84 -11.62 2.34
N SER A 24 4.54 -11.82 2.46
CA SER A 24 3.58 -11.25 1.51
C SER A 24 3.37 -9.76 1.78
N LEU A 25 3.11 -9.00 0.73
CA LEU A 25 2.87 -7.57 0.79
C LEU A 25 1.42 -7.27 0.47
N TYR A 26 0.87 -6.28 1.11
CA TYR A 26 -0.50 -5.84 0.87
C TYR A 26 -0.58 -4.32 0.84
N TRP A 27 -1.31 -3.80 -0.15
CA TRP A 27 -1.61 -2.37 -0.22
C TRP A 27 -2.89 -2.13 -0.97
N VAL A 28 -3.41 -0.90 -0.83
CA VAL A 28 -4.58 -0.43 -1.57
C VAL A 28 -4.21 0.84 -2.33
N ASP A 29 -4.79 1.00 -3.50
CA ASP A 29 -4.61 2.18 -4.33
C ASP A 29 -5.95 2.74 -4.78
N MET A 30 -6.00 4.04 -4.94
CA MET A 30 -7.16 4.73 -5.52
C MET A 30 -7.18 4.60 -7.04
N VAL A 31 -6.06 4.87 -7.68
CA VAL A 31 -5.92 4.87 -9.15
C VAL A 31 -4.90 3.86 -9.68
N GLY A 32 -4.16 3.20 -8.82
CA GLY A 32 -3.17 2.21 -9.23
C GLY A 32 -1.80 2.77 -9.54
N ASN A 33 -1.53 4.01 -9.17
CA ASN A 33 -0.26 4.67 -9.47
C ASN A 33 0.93 4.06 -8.72
N ARG A 34 0.71 3.44 -7.58
CA ARG A 34 1.74 2.67 -6.87
C ARG A 34 1.80 1.23 -7.40
N THR A 35 0.64 0.63 -7.63
CA THR A 35 0.54 -0.75 -8.10
C THR A 35 1.25 -0.95 -9.41
N ALA A 36 1.05 -0.07 -10.37
CA ALA A 36 1.61 -0.23 -11.71
C ALA A 36 3.13 -0.40 -11.70
N PRO A 37 3.93 0.53 -11.13
CA PRO A 37 5.38 0.38 -11.15
C PRO A 37 5.90 -0.72 -10.22
N VAL A 38 5.19 -1.04 -9.14
CA VAL A 38 5.60 -2.15 -8.28
C VAL A 38 5.46 -3.48 -9.00
N ILE A 39 4.39 -3.65 -9.78
CA ILE A 39 4.14 -4.90 -10.51
C ILE A 39 4.97 -4.97 -11.78
N PHE A 40 5.09 -3.87 -12.51
CA PHE A 40 5.75 -3.88 -13.81
C PHE A 40 6.38 -2.54 -14.14
N GLY A 41 7.54 -2.57 -14.77
CA GLY A 41 8.21 -1.39 -15.32
C GLY A 41 9.63 -1.24 -14.79
N PRO A 42 9.85 -0.67 -13.59
CA PRO A 42 11.20 -0.45 -13.08
C PRO A 42 11.97 -1.75 -12.88
N ARG A 43 13.27 -1.72 -13.09
CA ARG A 43 14.14 -2.86 -12.77
C ARG A 43 14.20 -3.17 -11.30
N ARG A 44 14.14 -2.13 -10.48
CA ARG A 44 14.28 -2.23 -9.03
C ARG A 44 13.13 -1.52 -8.36
N VAL A 45 12.61 -2.15 -7.33
CA VAL A 45 11.57 -1.57 -6.48
C VAL A 45 12.07 -1.66 -5.05
N VAL A 46 12.10 -0.54 -4.33
CA VAL A 46 12.43 -0.51 -2.92
C VAL A 46 11.18 -0.11 -2.16
N LEU A 47 10.73 -0.99 -1.29
CA LEU A 47 9.56 -0.76 -0.45
C LEU A 47 9.99 -0.52 0.99
N LEU A 48 9.60 0.61 1.54
CA LEU A 48 9.89 0.98 2.92
C LEU A 48 8.70 0.65 3.79
N ALA A 49 8.93 -0.04 4.88
CA ALA A 49 7.89 -0.40 5.83
C ALA A 49 8.38 -0.24 7.26
N GLY A 50 7.68 0.60 8.03
CA GLY A 50 7.92 0.69 9.47
C GLY A 50 7.38 -0.56 10.17
N ARG A 51 7.83 -0.79 11.40
CA ARG A 51 7.39 -1.96 12.18
C ARG A 51 5.89 -2.01 12.43
N ASN A 52 5.21 -0.84 12.38
CA ASN A 52 3.77 -0.75 12.53
C ASN A 52 3.00 -1.44 11.39
N LYS A 53 3.69 -1.77 10.30
CA LYS A 53 3.09 -2.42 9.12
C LYS A 53 3.27 -3.93 9.12
N ILE A 54 4.02 -4.48 10.05
CA ILE A 54 4.25 -5.92 10.15
C ILE A 54 3.05 -6.55 10.85
N VAL A 55 2.45 -7.54 10.21
CA VAL A 55 1.28 -8.26 10.73
C VAL A 55 1.49 -9.77 10.59
N ASP A 56 0.71 -10.56 11.33
CA ASP A 56 0.87 -12.02 11.32
C ASP A 56 0.29 -12.63 10.04
N THR A 57 -0.94 -12.29 9.70
CA THR A 57 -1.71 -12.97 8.68
C THR A 57 -2.27 -12.01 7.64
N GLN A 58 -2.78 -12.59 6.57
CA GLN A 58 -3.47 -11.85 5.51
C GLN A 58 -4.70 -11.12 6.05
N ALA A 59 -5.47 -11.77 6.91
CA ALA A 59 -6.64 -11.15 7.52
C ALA A 59 -6.28 -9.94 8.37
N ASP A 60 -5.14 -10.01 9.09
CA ASP A 60 -4.64 -8.88 9.87
C ASP A 60 -4.20 -7.72 8.97
N ALA A 61 -3.63 -8.02 7.81
CA ALA A 61 -3.26 -6.99 6.85
C ALA A 61 -4.49 -6.24 6.33
N GLU A 62 -5.53 -6.95 5.97
CA GLU A 62 -6.78 -6.35 5.51
C GLU A 62 -7.43 -5.51 6.61
N ARG A 63 -7.44 -6.01 7.84
CA ARG A 63 -7.98 -5.29 8.99
C ARG A 63 -7.20 -4.01 9.26
N ARG A 64 -5.88 -4.07 9.14
CA ARG A 64 -5.04 -2.88 9.32
C ARG A 64 -5.39 -1.78 8.33
N VAL A 65 -5.61 -2.13 7.07
CA VAL A 65 -6.03 -1.14 6.06
C VAL A 65 -7.39 -0.56 6.40
N GLN A 66 -8.35 -1.40 6.75
CA GLN A 66 -9.71 -0.96 7.04
C GLN A 66 -9.80 -0.10 8.29
N GLN A 67 -9.05 -0.43 9.34
CA GLN A 67 -9.18 0.24 10.64
C GLN A 67 -8.18 1.37 10.84
N ILE A 68 -7.05 1.35 10.15
CA ILE A 68 -5.95 2.29 10.40
C ILE A 68 -5.56 3.03 9.13
N ALA A 69 -5.00 2.33 8.15
CA ALA A 69 -4.36 2.98 7.01
C ALA A 69 -5.36 3.76 6.15
N GLY A 70 -6.48 3.15 5.79
CA GLY A 70 -7.51 3.78 4.97
C GLY A 70 -8.12 5.02 5.63
N PRO A 71 -8.71 4.88 6.83
CA PRO A 71 -9.29 6.02 7.54
C PRO A 71 -8.30 7.16 7.80
N LYS A 72 -7.09 6.84 8.24
CA LYS A 72 -6.07 7.87 8.50
C LYS A 72 -5.60 8.55 7.23
N ASN A 73 -5.48 7.81 6.14
CA ASN A 73 -5.08 8.40 4.87
C ASN A 73 -6.14 9.38 4.35
N VAL A 74 -7.41 9.02 4.43
CA VAL A 74 -8.51 9.91 4.05
C VAL A 74 -8.54 11.14 4.93
N ALA A 75 -8.31 10.99 6.23
CA ALA A 75 -8.31 12.10 7.17
C ALA A 75 -7.21 13.15 6.90
N ARG A 76 -6.14 12.76 6.19
CA ARG A 76 -5.05 13.69 5.81
C ARG A 76 -5.44 14.61 4.66
N HIS A 77 -6.50 14.32 3.96
CA HIS A 77 -6.94 15.09 2.80
C HIS A 77 -8.25 15.79 3.08
N THR A 78 -8.32 17.08 2.73
CA THR A 78 -9.56 17.84 2.86
C THR A 78 -10.50 17.51 1.71
N GLY A 79 -11.81 17.56 2.00
CA GLY A 79 -12.83 17.39 0.98
C GLY A 79 -13.33 15.97 0.78
N PHE A 80 -12.71 14.97 1.36
CA PHE A 80 -13.23 13.61 1.33
C PHE A 80 -14.40 13.44 2.30
N ARG A 81 -15.46 12.80 1.83
CA ARG A 81 -16.68 12.51 2.61
C ARG A 81 -17.04 11.04 2.62
N THR A 82 -16.05 10.18 2.51
CA THR A 82 -16.25 8.75 2.67
C THR A 82 -16.71 8.44 4.09
N PRO A 83 -17.36 7.30 4.35
CA PRO A 83 -17.74 6.93 5.71
C PRO A 83 -16.58 6.99 6.70
N CYS A 84 -15.39 6.52 6.31
CA CYS A 84 -14.23 6.56 7.20
C CYS A 84 -13.70 7.97 7.44
N ALA A 85 -13.90 8.91 6.53
CA ALA A 85 -13.56 10.31 6.73
C ALA A 85 -14.46 10.94 7.79
N VAL A 86 -15.73 10.52 7.85
CA VAL A 86 -16.72 11.07 8.78
C VAL A 86 -16.64 10.38 10.14
N THR A 87 -16.56 9.06 10.17
CA THR A 87 -16.64 8.26 11.40
C THR A 87 -15.29 7.79 11.92
N GLY A 88 -14.25 7.80 11.09
CA GLY A 88 -12.95 7.22 11.42
C GLY A 88 -12.91 5.69 11.29
N LEU A 89 -14.00 5.08 10.83
CA LEU A 89 -14.12 3.62 10.70
C LEU A 89 -14.48 3.25 9.28
N CYS A 90 -13.90 2.14 8.78
CA CYS A 90 -14.23 1.60 7.48
C CYS A 90 -15.63 0.96 7.50
N ALA A 91 -16.44 1.28 6.51
CA ALA A 91 -17.75 0.69 6.30
C ALA A 91 -17.82 -0.13 5.00
N ASP A 92 -16.66 -0.43 4.39
CA ASP A 92 -16.56 -1.09 3.08
C ASP A 92 -17.45 -0.38 2.05
N CYS A 93 -17.23 0.91 1.89
CA CYS A 93 -18.15 1.82 1.23
C CYS A 93 -18.16 1.71 -0.29
N ASN A 94 -19.22 2.25 -0.89
CA ASN A 94 -19.37 2.45 -2.33
C ASN A 94 -19.30 3.95 -2.70
N SER A 95 -18.66 4.74 -1.87
CA SER A 95 -18.54 6.19 -2.12
C SER A 95 -17.83 6.47 -3.44
N PRO A 96 -18.26 7.48 -4.22
CA PRO A 96 -17.51 7.93 -5.38
C PRO A 96 -16.11 8.43 -5.03
N GLN A 97 -15.87 8.78 -3.77
CA GLN A 97 -14.58 9.23 -3.26
C GLN A 97 -13.75 8.11 -2.63
N ARG A 98 -14.19 6.86 -2.74
CA ARG A 98 -13.48 5.72 -2.18
C ARG A 98 -12.05 5.67 -2.68
N ILE A 99 -11.10 5.57 -1.75
CA ILE A 99 -9.67 5.45 -2.09
C ILE A 99 -9.20 4.00 -2.18
N CYS A 100 -9.93 3.06 -1.58
CA CYS A 100 -9.57 1.63 -1.55
C CYS A 100 -10.14 0.91 -2.77
N ASN A 101 -9.80 1.37 -3.97
CA ASN A 101 -10.37 0.84 -5.21
C ASN A 101 -9.65 -0.40 -5.72
N SER A 102 -8.34 -0.49 -5.49
CA SER A 102 -7.53 -1.66 -5.84
C SER A 102 -6.91 -2.24 -4.58
N ARG A 103 -7.04 -3.54 -4.42
CA ARG A 103 -6.44 -4.30 -3.30
C ARG A 103 -5.46 -5.28 -3.90
N VAL A 104 -4.21 -5.19 -3.49
CA VAL A 104 -3.13 -5.97 -4.10
C VAL A 104 -2.45 -6.83 -3.06
N TRP A 105 -2.40 -8.13 -3.34
CA TRP A 105 -1.57 -9.11 -2.65
C TRP A 105 -0.42 -9.48 -3.54
N LEU A 106 0.80 -9.26 -3.06
CA LEU A 106 2.00 -9.68 -3.76
C LEU A 106 2.72 -10.72 -2.91
N GLU A 107 2.73 -11.95 -3.40
CA GLU A 107 3.33 -13.07 -2.68
C GLU A 107 4.78 -13.29 -3.08
N ARG A 108 5.12 -13.05 -4.35
CA ARG A 108 6.46 -13.21 -4.88
C ARG A 108 6.70 -12.18 -5.97
N CYS A 109 7.95 -11.76 -6.13
CA CYS A 109 8.32 -10.94 -7.27
C CYS A 109 9.02 -11.78 -8.35
N TYR A 110 8.89 -11.33 -9.57
CA TYR A 110 9.62 -11.89 -10.71
C TYR A 110 10.20 -10.73 -11.54
N PRO A 111 11.48 -10.77 -11.90
CA PRO A 111 12.47 -11.77 -11.47
C PRO A 111 12.79 -11.67 -9.99
N ALA A 112 13.31 -12.75 -9.42
CA ALA A 112 13.71 -12.76 -8.01
C ALA A 112 14.71 -11.63 -7.73
N GLY A 113 14.53 -10.97 -6.58
CA GLY A 113 15.40 -9.86 -6.19
C GLY A 113 15.05 -8.51 -6.82
N ARG A 114 14.01 -8.43 -7.65
CA ARG A 114 13.56 -7.15 -8.21
C ARG A 114 13.03 -6.22 -7.13
N ILE A 115 12.33 -6.77 -6.15
CA ILE A 115 11.73 -6.00 -5.06
C ILE A 115 12.53 -6.23 -3.79
N LEU A 116 12.98 -5.14 -3.17
CA LEU A 116 13.64 -5.15 -1.88
C LEU A 116 12.75 -4.45 -0.87
N VAL A 117 12.43 -5.14 0.23
CA VAL A 117 11.66 -4.55 1.34
C VAL A 117 12.64 -4.17 2.44
N LEU A 118 12.66 -2.89 2.78
CA LEU A 118 13.46 -2.37 3.89
C LEU A 118 12.53 -2.17 5.08
N LEU A 119 12.77 -2.95 6.13
CA LEU A 119 12.03 -2.85 7.38
C LEU A 119 12.73 -1.87 8.29
N ILE A 120 12.01 -0.86 8.73
CA ILE A 120 12.53 0.19 9.61
C ILE A 120 12.03 -0.11 11.02
N ASP A 121 12.96 -0.18 12.00
CA ASP A 121 12.64 -0.51 13.39
C ASP A 121 12.07 0.70 14.13
N GLU A 122 11.05 1.30 13.54
CA GLU A 122 10.25 2.38 14.14
C GLU A 122 8.93 2.45 13.40
N GLU A 123 7.95 3.15 13.98
CA GLU A 123 6.70 3.41 13.28
C GLU A 123 6.92 4.42 12.17
N ALA A 124 6.46 4.12 10.96
CA ALA A 124 6.60 4.98 9.81
C ALA A 124 5.48 4.76 8.81
N GLY A 125 4.85 5.84 8.39
CA GLY A 125 3.76 5.82 7.42
C GLY A 125 2.46 5.25 7.97
N LEU A 126 1.55 4.92 7.07
CA LEU A 126 0.22 4.40 7.41
C LEU A 126 0.06 2.93 7.07
#